data_e69bb5f63c2cb9d0be9141d6fe3b31c1
#
_entry.id   e69bb5f63c2cb9d0be9141d6fe3b31c1
#
_cell.length_a   1.000
_cell.length_b   1.000
_cell.length_c   1.000
_cell.angle_alpha   90.00
_cell.angle_beta   90.00
_cell.angle_gamma   90.00
#
_symmetry.space_group_name_H-M   'P 1'
#
loop_
_entity.id
_entity.type
_entity.pdbx_description
1 polymer ?
#
loop_
_entity_poly.entity_id
_entity_poly.type
_entity_poly.pdbx_seq_one_letter_code
_entity_poly.pdbx_strand_id
1 'polypeptide(L)'
;MPEVISELPWTWVIIRASGVAAWLALTAVVAWGLAVRVVRTAGKPFSRALSLHRWLGTMALALVLVHMVLLLVDTYVPFTPVEILVPFVAPWKPLAVGLGTLAFWLMVPAWLLGRLRRRWGDRWFLRVHTLAYAAWPLATAHYVMAGTDALALWSLALLVAGTTVVVVLLLAQSSRESLTVNR
;
A
#
# COMPACT_ATOMS: atom_id res chain seq x y z
N MET A 1 14.64 -22.23 31.47
CA MET A 1 14.07 -21.12 30.68
C MET A 1 13.59 -21.57 29.29
N PRO A 2 12.65 -22.50 29.16
CA PRO A 2 12.01 -22.82 27.86
C PRO A 2 10.57 -22.32 27.74
N GLU A 3 9.99 -21.63 28.74
CA GLU A 3 8.55 -21.30 28.73
C GLU A 3 8.17 -19.96 28.09
N VAL A 4 9.13 -19.10 27.78
CA VAL A 4 8.82 -17.76 27.22
C VAL A 4 8.47 -17.79 25.73
N ILE A 5 8.75 -18.87 25.00
CA ILE A 5 8.47 -18.99 23.56
C ILE A 5 7.04 -19.50 23.28
N SER A 6 6.36 -20.09 24.26
CA SER A 6 5.02 -20.65 24.07
C SER A 6 3.88 -19.62 24.10
N GLU A 7 4.16 -18.35 24.40
CA GLU A 7 3.15 -17.33 24.65
C GLU A 7 3.20 -16.13 23.67
N LEU A 8 3.87 -16.25 22.53
CA LEU A 8 3.67 -15.26 21.47
C LEU A 8 2.26 -15.45 20.91
N PRO A 9 1.33 -14.48 21.07
CA PRO A 9 0.00 -14.62 20.52
C PRO A 9 0.13 -14.73 19.00
N TRP A 10 -0.24 -15.89 18.47
CA TRP A 10 -0.17 -16.17 17.02
C TRP A 10 -0.90 -15.11 16.19
N THR A 11 -1.99 -14.53 16.75
CA THR A 11 -2.70 -13.41 16.15
C THR A 11 -1.77 -12.23 15.87
N TRP A 12 -0.94 -11.85 16.82
CA TRP A 12 0.02 -10.75 16.69
C TRP A 12 1.07 -11.01 15.59
N VAL A 13 1.59 -12.24 15.49
CA VAL A 13 2.54 -12.62 14.43
C VAL A 13 1.88 -12.53 13.05
N ILE A 14 0.64 -13.03 12.92
CA ILE A 14 -0.09 -13.04 11.66
C ILE A 14 -0.51 -11.62 11.26
N ILE A 15 -0.92 -10.77 12.20
CA ILE A 15 -1.23 -9.35 11.96
C ILE A 15 -0.01 -8.63 11.39
N ARG A 16 1.17 -8.84 11.96
CA ARG A 16 2.41 -8.24 11.48
C ARG A 16 2.80 -8.76 10.10
N ALA A 17 2.76 -10.07 9.90
CA ALA A 17 3.06 -10.68 8.61
C ALA A 17 2.12 -10.19 7.52
N SER A 18 0.80 -10.09 7.81
CA SER A 18 -0.18 -9.57 6.87
C SER A 18 0.03 -8.09 6.55
N GLY A 19 0.42 -7.27 7.54
CA GLY A 19 0.75 -5.86 7.36
C GLY A 19 1.97 -5.65 6.46
N VAL A 20 3.05 -6.41 6.70
CA VAL A 20 4.25 -6.40 5.84
C VAL A 20 3.90 -6.85 4.42
N ALA A 21 3.14 -7.95 4.28
CA ALA A 21 2.72 -8.45 2.98
C ALA A 21 1.84 -7.45 2.22
N ALA A 22 0.93 -6.76 2.92
CA ALA A 22 0.09 -5.71 2.34
C ALA A 22 0.93 -4.53 1.85
N TRP A 23 1.92 -4.08 2.64
CA TRP A 23 2.83 -3.00 2.25
C TRP A 23 3.70 -3.38 1.04
N LEU A 24 4.23 -4.60 1.00
CA LEU A 24 5.00 -5.11 -0.15
C LEU A 24 4.13 -5.18 -1.40
N ALA A 25 2.90 -5.69 -1.30
CA ALA A 25 1.97 -5.73 -2.41
C ALA A 25 1.62 -4.33 -2.91
N LEU A 26 1.36 -3.36 -2.02
CA LEU A 26 1.12 -1.97 -2.38
C LEU A 26 2.35 -1.35 -3.07
N THR A 27 3.55 -1.61 -2.57
CA THR A 27 4.80 -1.16 -3.18
C THR A 27 4.94 -1.73 -4.60
N ALA A 28 4.66 -3.02 -4.79
CA ALA A 28 4.66 -3.66 -6.10
C ALA A 28 3.63 -3.04 -7.06
N VAL A 29 2.42 -2.72 -6.57
CA VAL A 29 1.37 -2.04 -7.37
C VAL A 29 1.85 -0.68 -7.84
N VAL A 30 2.41 0.13 -6.94
CA VAL A 30 2.89 1.48 -7.26
C VAL A 30 4.07 1.41 -8.22
N ALA A 31 5.07 0.60 -7.92
CA ALA A 31 6.25 0.41 -8.78
C ALA A 31 5.85 -0.08 -10.18
N TRP A 32 4.96 -1.07 -10.26
CA TRP A 32 4.46 -1.56 -11.55
C TRP A 32 3.66 -0.51 -12.31
N GLY A 33 2.79 0.26 -11.63
CA GLY A 33 2.04 1.36 -12.22
C GLY A 33 2.94 2.43 -12.83
N LEU A 34 4.03 2.79 -12.13
CA LEU A 34 5.06 3.70 -12.63
C LEU A 34 5.81 3.09 -13.82
N ALA A 35 6.23 1.83 -13.73
CA ALA A 35 6.93 1.12 -14.81
C ALA A 35 6.07 1.00 -16.07
N VAL A 36 4.76 0.75 -15.95
CA VAL A 36 3.82 0.68 -17.08
C VAL A 36 3.75 2.01 -17.84
N ARG A 37 3.83 3.16 -17.17
CA ARG A 37 3.90 4.47 -17.84
C ARG A 37 5.19 4.59 -18.66
N VAL A 38 6.31 4.15 -18.10
CA VAL A 38 7.61 4.15 -18.79
C VAL A 38 7.59 3.24 -20.02
N VAL A 39 6.99 2.05 -19.92
CA VAL A 39 6.92 1.05 -21.01
C VAL A 39 5.93 1.45 -22.11
N ARG A 40 4.84 2.15 -21.77
CA ARG A 40 3.83 2.62 -22.73
C ARG A 40 4.43 3.52 -23.82
N THR A 41 5.42 4.33 -23.46
CA THR A 41 6.13 5.18 -24.41
C THR A 41 7.03 4.40 -25.37
N ALA A 42 7.31 3.11 -25.10
CA ALA A 42 8.18 2.24 -25.88
C ALA A 42 7.43 1.27 -26.84
N GLY A 43 6.09 1.44 -27.03
CA GLY A 43 5.32 0.66 -28.02
C GLY A 43 5.09 -0.82 -27.70
N LYS A 44 5.37 -1.28 -26.46
CA LYS A 44 5.21 -2.70 -26.05
C LYS A 44 3.76 -3.05 -25.68
N PRO A 45 3.36 -4.35 -25.67
CA PRO A 45 1.98 -4.78 -25.44
C PRO A 45 1.47 -4.35 -24.05
N PHE A 46 0.69 -3.28 -24.03
CA PHE A 46 0.15 -2.61 -22.86
C PHE A 46 -0.90 -3.44 -22.08
N SER A 47 -1.61 -4.34 -22.78
CA SER A 47 -2.72 -5.08 -22.19
C SER A 47 -2.29 -6.03 -21.03
N ARG A 48 -1.19 -6.76 -21.21
CA ARG A 48 -0.67 -7.66 -20.17
C ARG A 48 -0.15 -6.90 -18.96
N ALA A 49 0.56 -5.79 -19.20
CA ALA A 49 1.09 -4.94 -18.13
C ALA A 49 -0.05 -4.33 -17.29
N LEU A 50 -1.13 -3.89 -17.93
CA LEU A 50 -2.32 -3.37 -17.25
C LEU A 50 -3.08 -4.46 -16.49
N SER A 51 -3.17 -5.67 -17.04
CA SER A 51 -3.79 -6.82 -16.35
C SER A 51 -3.05 -7.15 -15.06
N LEU A 52 -1.72 -7.21 -15.10
CA LEU A 52 -0.90 -7.45 -13.91
C LEU A 52 -1.08 -6.35 -12.86
N HIS A 53 -1.08 -5.07 -13.27
CA HIS A 53 -1.34 -3.95 -12.35
C HIS A 53 -2.69 -4.10 -11.63
N ARG A 54 -3.74 -4.46 -12.36
CA ARG A 54 -5.08 -4.67 -11.79
C ARG A 54 -5.11 -5.85 -10.82
N TRP A 55 -4.41 -6.93 -11.15
CA TRP A 55 -4.31 -8.10 -10.29
C TRP A 55 -3.56 -7.78 -9.00
N LEU A 56 -2.37 -7.14 -9.12
CA LEU A 56 -1.59 -6.68 -7.97
C LEU A 56 -2.39 -5.74 -7.06
N GLY A 57 -3.14 -4.79 -7.65
CA GLY A 57 -3.98 -3.87 -6.88
C GLY A 57 -5.10 -4.59 -6.12
N THR A 58 -5.66 -5.65 -6.69
CA THR A 58 -6.66 -6.48 -6.00
C THR A 58 -6.03 -7.28 -4.87
N MET A 59 -4.84 -7.85 -5.08
CA MET A 59 -4.12 -8.57 -4.03
C MET A 59 -3.70 -7.65 -2.88
N ALA A 60 -3.20 -6.45 -3.19
CA ALA A 60 -2.85 -5.47 -2.16
C ALA A 60 -4.07 -5.09 -1.30
N LEU A 61 -5.21 -4.79 -1.93
CA LEU A 61 -6.44 -4.47 -1.18
C LEU A 61 -6.93 -5.66 -0.36
N ALA A 62 -6.89 -6.89 -0.91
CA ALA A 62 -7.29 -8.09 -0.18
C ALA A 62 -6.40 -8.32 1.06
N LEU A 63 -5.08 -8.14 0.94
CA LEU A 63 -4.15 -8.26 2.07
C LEU A 63 -4.39 -7.18 3.13
N VAL A 64 -4.70 -5.94 2.73
CA VAL A 64 -5.09 -4.87 3.67
C VAL A 64 -6.38 -5.25 4.41
N LEU A 65 -7.39 -5.77 3.71
CA LEU A 65 -8.63 -6.23 4.34
C LEU A 65 -8.38 -7.37 5.32
N VAL A 66 -7.56 -8.35 4.95
CA VAL A 66 -7.15 -9.44 5.87
C VAL A 66 -6.46 -8.85 7.11
N HIS A 67 -5.53 -7.92 6.93
CA HIS A 67 -4.85 -7.25 8.04
C HIS A 67 -5.84 -6.53 8.97
N MET A 68 -6.80 -5.80 8.41
CA MET A 68 -7.83 -5.09 9.19
C MET A 68 -8.76 -6.06 9.95
N VAL A 69 -9.17 -7.17 9.31
CA VAL A 69 -9.99 -8.20 9.97
C VAL A 69 -9.24 -8.87 11.12
N LEU A 70 -7.95 -9.14 10.94
CA LEU A 70 -7.12 -9.72 11.99
C LEU A 70 -7.00 -8.80 13.22
N LEU A 71 -6.95 -7.48 13.01
CA LEU A 71 -6.97 -6.50 14.11
C LEU A 71 -8.28 -6.55 14.92
N LEU A 72 -9.41 -6.90 14.29
CA LEU A 72 -10.71 -7.00 14.99
C LEU A 72 -10.83 -8.27 15.85
N VAL A 73 -10.03 -9.29 15.57
CA VAL A 73 -10.04 -10.56 16.33
C VAL A 73 -8.87 -10.67 17.30
N ASP A 74 -7.98 -9.67 17.30
CA ASP A 74 -6.84 -9.64 18.22
C ASP A 74 -7.29 -9.32 19.63
N THR A 75 -6.78 -10.11 20.60
CA THR A 75 -7.07 -9.93 22.03
C THR A 75 -5.99 -9.15 22.77
N TYR A 76 -4.82 -8.97 22.16
CA TYR A 76 -3.70 -8.28 22.78
C TYR A 76 -3.85 -6.74 22.71
N VAL A 77 -4.24 -6.23 21.54
CA VAL A 77 -4.64 -4.83 21.37
C VAL A 77 -6.02 -4.83 20.71
N PRO A 78 -7.10 -4.87 21.51
CA PRO A 78 -8.44 -4.94 20.95
C PRO A 78 -8.81 -3.65 20.22
N PHE A 79 -9.26 -3.79 18.98
CA PHE A 79 -9.79 -2.70 18.16
C PHE A 79 -11.27 -2.90 17.87
N THR A 80 -12.01 -1.82 17.87
CA THR A 80 -13.38 -1.78 17.35
C THR A 80 -13.39 -1.43 15.86
N PRO A 81 -14.44 -1.78 15.10
CA PRO A 81 -14.57 -1.37 13.70
C PRO A 81 -14.45 0.15 13.50
N VAL A 82 -14.95 0.96 14.43
CA VAL A 82 -14.86 2.42 14.36
C VAL A 82 -13.41 2.89 14.44
N GLU A 83 -12.61 2.32 15.32
CA GLU A 83 -11.20 2.67 15.53
C GLU A 83 -10.32 2.31 14.33
N ILE A 84 -10.72 1.32 13.54
CA ILE A 84 -9.99 0.93 12.31
C ILE A 84 -10.47 1.75 11.11
N LEU A 85 -11.76 2.08 11.02
CA LEU A 85 -12.35 2.72 9.85
C LEU A 85 -12.35 4.25 9.92
N VAL A 86 -12.30 4.83 11.13
CA VAL A 86 -12.24 6.28 11.32
C VAL A 86 -10.81 6.69 11.64
N PRO A 87 -10.18 7.58 10.86
CA PRO A 87 -8.80 7.99 11.11
C PRO A 87 -8.65 8.69 12.46
N PHE A 88 -7.54 8.41 13.15
CA PHE A 88 -7.07 9.09 14.36
C PHE A 88 -7.89 8.90 15.65
N VAL A 89 -8.90 8.02 15.64
CA VAL A 89 -9.72 7.74 16.85
C VAL A 89 -9.25 6.51 17.64
N ALA A 90 -8.30 5.75 17.09
CA ALA A 90 -7.76 4.57 17.75
C ALA A 90 -7.08 4.92 19.08
N PRO A 91 -7.31 4.16 20.19
CA PRO A 91 -6.68 4.40 21.47
C PRO A 91 -5.18 4.08 21.46
N TRP A 92 -4.77 3.12 20.62
CA TRP A 92 -3.37 2.73 20.45
C TRP A 92 -2.76 3.43 19.24
N LYS A 93 -1.69 4.19 19.44
CA LYS A 93 -0.93 4.91 18.41
C LYS A 93 -1.85 5.62 17.38
N PRO A 94 -2.72 6.56 17.79
CA PRO A 94 -3.78 7.13 16.95
C PRO A 94 -3.28 7.70 15.62
N LEU A 95 -2.11 8.35 15.63
CA LEU A 95 -1.50 8.89 14.41
C LEU A 95 -1.09 7.77 13.46
N ALA A 96 -0.41 6.75 13.97
CA ALA A 96 0.05 5.64 13.13
C ALA A 96 -1.13 4.88 12.52
N VAL A 97 -2.13 4.51 13.32
CA VAL A 97 -3.35 3.82 12.84
C VAL A 97 -4.11 4.71 11.86
N GLY A 98 -4.28 5.99 12.16
CA GLY A 98 -4.97 6.94 11.29
C GLY A 98 -4.34 7.09 9.91
N LEU A 99 -3.00 7.05 9.81
CA LEU A 99 -2.30 7.05 8.52
C LEU A 99 -2.60 5.78 7.70
N GLY A 100 -2.65 4.61 8.35
CA GLY A 100 -3.06 3.36 7.72
C GLY A 100 -4.51 3.40 7.21
N THR A 101 -5.41 3.93 8.03
CA THR A 101 -6.82 4.12 7.66
C THR A 101 -6.97 5.08 6.47
N LEU A 102 -6.24 6.18 6.44
CA LEU A 102 -6.24 7.10 5.28
C LEU A 102 -5.69 6.42 4.02
N ALA A 103 -4.62 5.65 4.14
CA ALA A 103 -4.09 4.89 3.02
C ALA A 103 -5.13 3.92 2.45
N PHE A 104 -5.85 3.18 3.31
CA PHE A 104 -6.94 2.30 2.92
C PHE A 104 -8.05 3.06 2.17
N TRP A 105 -8.50 4.20 2.71
CA TRP A 105 -9.55 5.00 2.08
C TRP A 105 -9.15 5.64 0.75
N LEU A 106 -7.86 5.79 0.46
CA LEU A 106 -7.37 6.17 -0.86
C LEU A 106 -7.29 4.96 -1.81
N MET A 107 -6.98 3.77 -1.31
CA MET A 107 -6.88 2.56 -2.14
C MET A 107 -8.24 2.09 -2.66
N VAL A 108 -9.30 2.15 -1.82
CA VAL A 108 -10.65 1.67 -2.18
C VAL A 108 -11.21 2.38 -3.42
N PRO A 109 -11.33 3.72 -3.46
CA PRO A 109 -11.86 4.42 -4.63
C PRO A 109 -10.95 4.26 -5.86
N ALA A 110 -9.62 4.22 -5.69
CA ALA A 110 -8.70 4.00 -6.79
C ALA A 110 -8.90 2.63 -7.45
N TRP A 111 -9.07 1.58 -6.65
CA TRP A 111 -9.36 0.23 -7.13
C TRP A 111 -10.73 0.14 -7.79
N LEU A 112 -11.77 0.72 -7.17
CA LEU A 112 -13.14 0.70 -7.67
C LEU A 112 -13.25 1.42 -9.02
N LEU A 113 -12.70 2.63 -9.13
CA LEU A 113 -12.71 3.40 -10.37
C LEU A 113 -11.86 2.74 -11.46
N GLY A 114 -10.77 2.05 -11.09
CA GLY A 114 -10.01 1.24 -12.03
C GLY A 114 -10.83 0.14 -12.70
N ARG A 115 -11.79 -0.47 -11.96
CA ARG A 115 -12.73 -1.47 -12.47
C ARG A 115 -13.88 -0.86 -13.23
N LEU A 116 -14.38 0.29 -12.79
CA LEU A 116 -15.54 0.99 -13.35
C LEU A 116 -15.17 2.07 -14.38
N ARG A 117 -13.90 2.13 -14.79
CA ARG A 117 -13.38 3.17 -15.71
C ARG A 117 -14.24 3.37 -16.96
N ARG A 118 -14.76 2.28 -17.56
CA ARG A 118 -15.64 2.35 -18.74
C ARG A 118 -16.95 3.08 -18.46
N ARG A 119 -17.41 3.10 -17.20
CA ARG A 119 -18.70 3.67 -16.77
C ARG A 119 -18.59 5.13 -16.35
N TRP A 120 -17.46 5.53 -15.77
CA TRP A 120 -17.24 6.86 -15.16
C TRP A 120 -16.38 7.79 -16.02
N GLY A 121 -15.72 7.24 -17.04
CA GLY A 121 -14.88 7.99 -17.97
C GLY A 121 -13.46 8.26 -17.45
N ASP A 122 -12.57 8.60 -18.40
CA ASP A 122 -11.14 8.72 -18.14
C ASP A 122 -10.77 9.89 -17.23
N ARG A 123 -11.53 11.00 -17.25
CA ARG A 123 -11.22 12.19 -16.44
C ARG A 123 -11.32 11.93 -14.94
N TRP A 124 -12.43 11.31 -14.51
CA TRP A 124 -12.62 10.94 -13.10
C TRP A 124 -11.65 9.88 -12.64
N PHE A 125 -11.45 8.85 -13.48
CA PHE A 125 -10.46 7.83 -13.21
C PHE A 125 -9.08 8.44 -12.97
N LEU A 126 -8.58 9.31 -13.83
CA LEU A 126 -7.25 9.90 -13.69
C LEU A 126 -7.12 10.72 -12.40
N ARG A 127 -8.10 11.56 -12.07
CA ARG A 127 -8.07 12.40 -10.87
C ARG A 127 -7.98 11.57 -9.59
N VAL A 128 -8.87 10.60 -9.42
CA VAL A 128 -8.92 9.78 -8.20
C VAL A 128 -7.74 8.79 -8.15
N HIS A 129 -7.38 8.22 -9.30
CA HIS A 129 -6.27 7.29 -9.37
C HIS A 129 -4.92 7.96 -9.09
N THR A 130 -4.76 9.23 -9.43
CA THR A 130 -3.57 10.01 -9.07
C THR A 130 -3.49 10.24 -7.56
N LEU A 131 -4.62 10.46 -6.87
CA LEU A 131 -4.65 10.57 -5.41
C LEU A 131 -4.20 9.28 -4.71
N ALA A 132 -4.36 8.12 -5.36
CA ALA A 132 -3.90 6.85 -4.82
C ALA A 132 -2.36 6.78 -4.64
N TYR A 133 -1.59 7.62 -5.32
CA TYR A 133 -0.15 7.70 -5.06
C TYR A 133 0.14 8.13 -3.61
N ALA A 134 -0.73 8.91 -2.98
CA ALA A 134 -0.59 9.29 -1.58
C ALA A 134 -0.81 8.11 -0.61
N ALA A 135 -1.48 7.04 -1.04
CA ALA A 135 -1.69 5.85 -0.21
C ALA A 135 -0.35 5.18 0.17
N TRP A 136 0.62 5.18 -0.74
CA TRP A 136 1.91 4.52 -0.49
C TRP A 136 2.76 5.19 0.59
N PRO A 137 3.03 6.51 0.57
CA PRO A 137 3.77 7.16 1.66
C PRO A 137 3.00 7.13 3.00
N LEU A 138 1.67 7.21 2.98
CA LEU A 138 0.86 7.06 4.19
C LEU A 138 0.97 5.64 4.77
N ALA A 139 0.89 4.60 3.95
CA ALA A 139 1.08 3.22 4.36
C ALA A 139 2.51 2.97 4.85
N THR A 140 3.52 3.60 4.24
CA THR A 140 4.91 3.50 4.65
C THR A 140 5.13 4.16 6.02
N ALA A 141 4.57 5.35 6.23
CA ALA A 141 4.61 6.02 7.53
C ALA A 141 3.87 5.21 8.61
N HIS A 142 2.68 4.66 8.28
CA HIS A 142 1.97 3.72 9.14
C HIS A 142 2.85 2.51 9.51
N TYR A 143 3.48 1.87 8.53
CA TYR A 143 4.35 0.72 8.73
C TYR A 143 5.51 1.02 9.70
N VAL A 144 6.19 2.14 9.50
CA VAL A 144 7.31 2.57 10.36
C VAL A 144 6.85 2.90 11.78
N MET A 145 5.72 3.57 11.92
CA MET A 145 5.24 4.05 13.23
C MET A 145 4.48 2.97 14.03
N ALA A 146 3.72 2.11 13.36
CA ALA A 146 2.95 1.05 14.01
C ALA A 146 3.76 -0.23 14.17
N GLY A 147 4.62 -0.55 13.20
CA GLY A 147 5.38 -1.80 13.17
C GLY A 147 6.39 -1.91 14.30
N THR A 148 6.28 -2.95 15.11
CA THR A 148 7.22 -3.24 16.21
C THR A 148 8.57 -3.70 15.69
N ASP A 149 8.62 -4.26 14.48
CA ASP A 149 9.86 -4.70 13.80
C ASP A 149 10.36 -3.72 12.75
N ALA A 150 9.78 -2.50 12.69
CA ALA A 150 10.13 -1.52 11.67
C ALA A 150 11.64 -1.21 11.62
N LEU A 151 12.31 -1.27 12.78
CA LEU A 151 13.75 -1.04 12.91
C LEU A 151 14.61 -2.32 12.84
N ALA A 152 14.02 -3.50 12.68
CA ALA A 152 14.80 -4.72 12.46
C ALA A 152 15.51 -4.68 11.10
N LEU A 153 16.71 -5.24 11.01
CA LEU A 153 17.55 -5.19 9.79
C LEU A 153 16.81 -5.67 8.54
N TRP A 154 16.08 -6.77 8.63
CA TRP A 154 15.29 -7.30 7.51
C TRP A 154 14.18 -6.33 7.07
N SER A 155 13.54 -5.68 8.02
CA SER A 155 12.47 -4.71 7.78
C SER A 155 13.02 -3.43 7.13
N LEU A 156 14.13 -2.90 7.66
CA LEU A 156 14.84 -1.76 7.07
C LEU A 156 15.31 -2.07 5.66
N ALA A 157 15.83 -3.27 5.40
CA ALA A 157 16.24 -3.67 4.06
C ALA A 157 15.05 -3.66 3.07
N LEU A 158 13.88 -4.17 3.48
CA LEU A 158 12.67 -4.10 2.67
C LEU A 158 12.20 -2.67 2.44
N LEU A 159 12.19 -1.82 3.48
CA LEU A 159 11.81 -0.42 3.39
C LEU A 159 12.74 0.35 2.45
N VAL A 160 14.04 0.19 2.60
CA VAL A 160 15.04 0.85 1.73
C VAL A 160 14.88 0.38 0.29
N ALA A 161 14.82 -0.93 0.05
CA ALA A 161 14.67 -1.48 -1.29
C ALA A 161 13.37 -1.01 -1.97
N GLY A 162 12.23 -1.12 -1.28
CA GLY A 162 10.92 -0.70 -1.81
C GLY A 162 10.87 0.80 -2.08
N THR A 163 11.39 1.63 -1.16
CA THR A 163 11.43 3.08 -1.32
C THR A 163 12.36 3.47 -2.47
N THR A 164 13.54 2.86 -2.58
CA THR A 164 14.49 3.11 -3.68
C THR A 164 13.84 2.81 -5.03
N VAL A 165 13.19 1.67 -5.19
CA VAL A 165 12.50 1.31 -6.43
C VAL A 165 11.44 2.34 -6.81
N VAL A 166 10.59 2.74 -5.88
CA VAL A 166 9.54 3.73 -6.15
C VAL A 166 10.12 5.09 -6.50
N VAL A 167 11.11 5.57 -5.75
CA VAL A 167 11.76 6.88 -6.00
C VAL A 167 12.48 6.89 -7.34
N VAL A 168 13.24 5.86 -7.68
CA VAL A 168 13.94 5.76 -8.99
C VAL A 168 12.94 5.80 -10.14
N LEU A 169 11.82 5.09 -10.04
CA LEU A 169 10.79 5.09 -11.07
C LEU A 169 10.07 6.45 -11.18
N LEU A 170 9.83 7.14 -10.07
CA LEU A 170 9.28 8.50 -10.06
C LEU A 170 10.24 9.49 -10.75
N LEU A 171 11.52 9.46 -10.40
CA LEU A 171 12.54 10.32 -11.02
C LEU A 171 12.68 10.03 -12.52
N ALA A 172 12.63 8.76 -12.93
CA ALA A 172 12.68 8.37 -14.34
C ALA A 172 11.48 8.89 -15.14
N GLN A 173 10.30 9.04 -14.51
CA GLN A 173 9.14 9.66 -15.16
C GLN A 173 9.29 11.17 -15.30
N SER A 174 9.67 11.87 -14.25
CA SER A 174 9.82 13.33 -14.27
C SER A 174 10.84 13.80 -15.30
N SER A 175 11.96 13.08 -15.42
CA SER A 175 13.00 13.36 -16.43
C SER A 175 12.50 13.19 -17.87
N ARG A 176 11.55 12.29 -18.12
CA ARG A 176 10.98 12.09 -19.46
C ARG A 176 9.95 13.15 -19.83
N GLU A 177 9.14 13.58 -18.86
CA GLU A 177 8.14 14.64 -19.07
C GLU A 177 8.83 15.97 -19.41
N SER A 178 9.95 16.31 -18.76
CA SER A 178 10.72 17.51 -19.06
C SER A 178 11.34 17.51 -20.48
N LEU A 179 11.77 16.33 -20.98
CA LEU A 179 12.30 16.20 -22.33
C LEU A 179 11.23 16.30 -23.43
N THR A 180 9.97 15.99 -23.14
CA THR A 180 8.87 16.09 -24.11
C THR A 180 8.25 17.49 -24.19
N VAL A 181 8.35 18.30 -23.13
CA VAL A 181 7.88 19.69 -23.10
C VAL A 181 8.84 20.64 -23.84
N ASN A 182 10.13 20.29 -23.89
CA ASN A 182 11.17 21.11 -24.54
C ASN A 182 11.42 20.77 -26.02
N ARG A 183 10.54 19.97 -26.63
CA ARG A 183 10.52 19.68 -28.09
C ARG A 183 9.26 20.23 -28.74
#